data_2e36781c0e23c96df700eaaafc7f8287
#
_entry.id   2e36781c0e23c96df700eaaafc7f8287
#
_cell.length_a   1.000
_cell.length_b   1.000
_cell.length_c   1.000
_cell.angle_alpha   90.00
_cell.angle_beta   90.00
_cell.angle_gamma   90.00
#
_symmetry.space_group_name_H-M   'P 1'
#
loop_
_entity.id
_entity.type
_entity.pdbx_description
1 polymer ?
#
loop_
_entity_poly.entity_id
_entity_poly.type
_entity_poly.pdbx_seq_one_letter_code
_entity_poly.pdbx_strand_id
1 'polypeptide(L)'
;MKAALQLLVGLTAYAGMMVPAAYAQAPAPPPVPDGPRYIVVYLEVMPTTTAGAVTLVRQFRDATRKEAGNLRAEALQRIGQLNQLVLLEAWKDQAAADTHAKAAATAQFRDKIKAIQNAPIDERVHFPLSVGPIPAKGGGAAVAAVTHVDVIPPQRENGTAITKQLAEDGRKDDGNLRFEAVTQTNRQNHFTVIELWRDRKAADVHSMAAHTRAYREKLGPASGALYDERFYRVLN
;
A
#
# COMPACT_ATOMS: atom_id res chain seq x y z
N MET A 1 0.97 50.56 -77.66
CA MET A 1 1.65 51.07 -76.43
C MET A 1 0.97 50.50 -75.27
N LYS A 2 1.57 49.48 -74.60
CA LYS A 2 1.06 48.81 -73.40
C LYS A 2 2.01 49.09 -72.22
N ALA A 3 1.59 49.83 -71.26
CA ALA A 3 2.33 50.09 -70.03
C ALA A 3 2.17 48.93 -69.07
N ALA A 4 3.27 48.33 -68.64
CA ALA A 4 3.30 47.29 -67.63
C ALA A 4 3.48 47.94 -66.20
N LEU A 5 2.55 47.67 -65.30
CA LEU A 5 2.59 48.10 -63.93
C LEU A 5 3.27 46.98 -63.10
N GLN A 6 4.43 47.25 -62.55
CA GLN A 6 5.12 46.34 -61.60
C GLN A 6 4.67 46.62 -60.25
N LEU A 7 4.09 45.59 -59.60
CA LEU A 7 3.71 45.60 -58.19
C LEU A 7 4.89 45.09 -57.34
N LEU A 8 5.49 45.94 -56.48
CA LEU A 8 6.48 45.58 -55.48
C LEU A 8 5.73 45.06 -54.24
N VAL A 9 5.87 43.78 -53.97
CA VAL A 9 5.42 43.19 -52.70
C VAL A 9 6.59 43.23 -51.71
N GLY A 10 6.50 44.09 -50.72
CA GLY A 10 7.47 44.15 -49.63
C GLY A 10 7.22 43.06 -48.62
N LEU A 11 8.18 42.14 -48.46
CA LEU A 11 8.17 41.08 -47.46
C LEU A 11 8.77 41.61 -46.16
N THR A 12 7.93 41.96 -45.18
CA THR A 12 8.39 42.28 -43.82
C THR A 12 8.58 40.99 -43.04
N ALA A 13 9.84 40.63 -42.76
CA ALA A 13 10.18 39.50 -41.91
C ALA A 13 9.97 39.88 -40.43
N TYR A 14 8.98 39.28 -39.79
CA TYR A 14 8.80 39.32 -38.35
C TYR A 14 9.78 38.33 -37.72
N ALA A 15 10.84 38.81 -37.12
CA ALA A 15 11.72 38.04 -36.24
C ALA A 15 11.02 37.87 -34.91
N GLY A 16 10.29 36.78 -34.74
CA GLY A 16 9.72 36.38 -33.42
C GLY A 16 10.86 35.99 -32.48
N MET A 17 11.14 36.81 -31.45
CA MET A 17 11.95 36.40 -30.31
C MET A 17 11.22 35.30 -29.56
N MET A 18 11.64 34.03 -29.73
CA MET A 18 11.28 32.95 -28.82
C MET A 18 11.98 33.17 -27.47
N VAL A 19 11.24 33.67 -26.51
CA VAL A 19 11.67 33.67 -25.09
C VAL A 19 11.58 32.20 -24.64
N PRO A 20 12.69 31.56 -24.21
CA PRO A 20 12.59 30.22 -23.65
C PRO A 20 11.72 30.28 -22.39
N ALA A 21 10.62 29.54 -22.36
CA ALA A 21 9.84 29.34 -21.14
C ALA A 21 10.77 28.67 -20.12
N ALA A 22 11.14 29.38 -19.08
CA ALA A 22 11.82 28.81 -17.95
C ALA A 22 10.86 27.79 -17.34
N TYR A 23 11.14 26.50 -17.55
CA TYR A 23 10.45 25.44 -16.84
C TYR A 23 10.74 25.64 -15.35
N ALA A 24 9.75 26.14 -14.62
CA ALA A 24 9.82 26.21 -13.17
C ALA A 24 10.09 24.80 -12.66
N GLN A 25 11.23 24.59 -12.05
CA GLN A 25 11.64 23.31 -11.49
C GLN A 25 10.58 22.94 -10.44
N ALA A 26 9.95 21.77 -10.61
CA ALA A 26 8.97 21.30 -9.64
C ALA A 26 9.59 21.36 -8.23
N PRO A 27 8.84 21.82 -7.21
CA PRO A 27 9.34 21.86 -5.85
C PRO A 27 9.89 20.49 -5.45
N ALA A 28 11.03 20.48 -4.78
CA ALA A 28 11.62 19.23 -4.28
C ALA A 28 10.57 18.47 -3.46
N PRO A 29 10.48 17.15 -3.62
CA PRO A 29 9.55 16.36 -2.82
C PRO A 29 9.86 16.62 -1.33
N PRO A 30 8.82 16.66 -0.47
CA PRO A 30 9.03 16.85 0.96
C PRO A 30 9.95 15.76 1.50
N PRO A 31 10.79 16.09 2.52
CA PRO A 31 11.70 15.13 3.10
C PRO A 31 10.92 13.89 3.55
N VAL A 32 11.46 12.72 3.21
CA VAL A 32 10.89 11.44 3.61
C VAL A 32 11.00 11.34 5.14
N PRO A 33 9.90 11.16 5.88
CA PRO A 33 9.97 11.06 7.34
C PRO A 33 10.91 9.93 7.77
N ASP A 34 11.74 10.19 8.78
CA ASP A 34 12.52 9.13 9.41
C ASP A 34 11.59 8.14 10.15
N GLY A 35 12.03 6.88 10.27
CA GLY A 35 11.32 5.89 11.02
C GLY A 35 10.87 4.67 10.21
N PRO A 36 10.00 3.83 10.80
CA PRO A 36 9.63 2.54 10.23
C PRO A 36 8.97 2.65 8.85
N ARG A 37 9.19 1.59 8.04
CA ARG A 37 8.48 1.37 6.78
C ARG A 37 7.64 0.12 6.89
N TYR A 38 6.41 0.21 6.40
CA TYR A 38 5.48 -0.90 6.29
C TYR A 38 5.28 -1.22 4.82
N ILE A 39 5.50 -2.48 4.45
CA ILE A 39 5.36 -2.93 3.06
C ILE A 39 4.26 -3.99 3.02
N VAL A 40 3.32 -3.80 2.11
CA VAL A 40 2.26 -4.75 1.82
C VAL A 40 2.45 -5.22 0.39
N VAL A 41 2.71 -6.51 0.20
CA VAL A 41 2.91 -7.12 -1.11
C VAL A 41 1.73 -8.05 -1.41
N TYR A 42 0.93 -7.71 -2.41
CA TYR A 42 -0.16 -8.55 -2.89
C TYR A 42 0.33 -9.44 -4.03
N LEU A 43 0.06 -10.72 -3.90
CA LEU A 43 0.44 -11.75 -4.87
C LEU A 43 -0.83 -12.49 -5.30
N GLU A 44 -1.04 -12.59 -6.60
CA GLU A 44 -2.03 -13.49 -7.17
C GLU A 44 -1.34 -14.48 -8.10
N VAL A 45 -1.42 -15.76 -7.77
CA VAL A 45 -0.77 -16.82 -8.53
C VAL A 45 -1.82 -17.64 -9.29
N MET A 46 -1.39 -18.38 -10.29
CA MET A 46 -2.28 -19.32 -10.98
C MET A 46 -2.86 -20.33 -9.98
N PRO A 47 -4.15 -20.63 -10.00
CA PRO A 47 -4.79 -21.54 -9.04
C PRO A 47 -4.10 -22.90 -8.91
N THR A 48 -3.56 -23.42 -10.00
CA THR A 48 -2.84 -24.71 -10.04
C THR A 48 -1.48 -24.69 -9.33
N THR A 49 -0.90 -23.50 -9.08
CA THR A 49 0.40 -23.33 -8.43
C THR A 49 0.29 -22.92 -6.97
N THR A 50 -0.91 -22.77 -6.43
CA THR A 50 -1.18 -22.25 -5.09
C THR A 50 -0.38 -22.93 -3.98
N ALA A 51 -0.29 -24.26 -3.96
CA ALA A 51 0.42 -24.98 -2.91
C ALA A 51 1.93 -24.69 -2.92
N GLY A 52 2.54 -24.64 -4.10
CA GLY A 52 3.93 -24.25 -4.28
C GLY A 52 4.18 -22.79 -3.87
N ALA A 53 3.28 -21.89 -4.23
CA ALA A 53 3.35 -20.48 -3.84
C ALA A 53 3.29 -20.30 -2.31
N VAL A 54 2.41 -21.03 -1.62
CA VAL A 54 2.34 -21.02 -0.14
C VAL A 54 3.67 -21.42 0.49
N THR A 55 4.31 -22.47 -0.04
CA THR A 55 5.63 -22.90 0.41
C THR A 55 6.67 -21.82 0.16
N LEU A 56 6.66 -21.22 -1.02
CA LEU A 56 7.60 -20.18 -1.42
C LEU A 56 7.49 -18.92 -0.55
N VAL A 57 6.27 -18.44 -0.28
CA VAL A 57 6.08 -17.24 0.56
C VAL A 57 6.45 -17.50 2.02
N ARG A 58 6.24 -18.72 2.55
CA ARG A 58 6.72 -19.09 3.89
C ARG A 58 8.22 -19.07 3.99
N GLN A 59 8.91 -19.68 3.02
CA GLN A 59 10.38 -19.69 2.97
C GLN A 59 10.94 -18.28 2.88
N PHE A 60 10.36 -17.45 2.02
CA PHE A 60 10.76 -16.06 1.87
C PHE A 60 10.55 -15.27 3.16
N ARG A 61 9.35 -15.34 3.76
CA ARG A 61 9.07 -14.74 5.08
C ARG A 61 10.11 -15.12 6.13
N ASP A 62 10.44 -16.41 6.22
CA ASP A 62 11.36 -16.90 7.26
C ASP A 62 12.82 -16.45 7.01
N ALA A 63 13.19 -16.22 5.76
CA ALA A 63 14.45 -15.59 5.38
C ALA A 63 14.44 -14.10 5.74
N THR A 64 13.39 -13.38 5.34
CA THR A 64 13.20 -11.94 5.62
C THR A 64 13.26 -11.61 7.11
N ARG A 65 12.69 -12.47 7.97
CA ARG A 65 12.76 -12.31 9.43
C ARG A 65 14.16 -12.28 10.01
N LYS A 66 15.15 -12.80 9.30
CA LYS A 66 16.55 -12.86 9.73
C LYS A 66 17.37 -11.66 9.25
N GLU A 67 16.81 -10.84 8.40
CA GLU A 67 17.50 -9.68 7.83
C GLU A 67 17.63 -8.55 8.87
N ALA A 68 18.77 -7.87 8.81
CA ALA A 68 19.04 -6.74 9.70
C ALA A 68 18.02 -5.60 9.46
N GLY A 69 17.41 -5.15 10.56
CA GLY A 69 16.41 -4.10 10.53
C GLY A 69 14.99 -4.57 10.19
N ASN A 70 14.78 -5.88 9.95
CA ASN A 70 13.42 -6.42 9.90
C ASN A 70 12.80 -6.40 11.30
N LEU A 71 11.64 -5.77 11.43
CA LEU A 71 10.86 -5.74 12.67
C LEU A 71 9.77 -6.82 12.67
N ARG A 72 9.24 -7.15 11.48
CA ARG A 72 8.20 -8.14 11.29
C ARG A 72 8.14 -8.57 9.81
N ALA A 73 7.94 -9.86 9.58
CA ALA A 73 7.53 -10.40 8.28
C ALA A 73 6.48 -11.49 8.51
N GLU A 74 5.36 -11.36 7.82
CA GLU A 74 4.21 -12.26 7.88
C GLU A 74 3.75 -12.65 6.48
N ALA A 75 3.26 -13.88 6.35
CA ALA A 75 2.65 -14.37 5.12
C ALA A 75 1.20 -14.74 5.41
N LEU A 76 0.30 -14.29 4.56
CA LEU A 76 -1.13 -14.46 4.69
C LEU A 76 -1.70 -15.11 3.43
N GLN A 77 -2.78 -15.87 3.57
CA GLN A 77 -3.53 -16.44 2.45
C GLN A 77 -4.99 -16.04 2.53
N ARG A 78 -5.54 -15.50 1.44
CA ARG A 78 -6.91 -15.01 1.40
C ARG A 78 -7.93 -16.12 1.64
N ILE A 79 -8.90 -15.85 2.50
CA ILE A 79 -10.05 -16.72 2.73
C ILE A 79 -11.01 -16.58 1.54
N GLY A 80 -11.42 -17.69 0.95
CA GLY A 80 -12.31 -17.72 -0.22
C GLY A 80 -11.60 -17.60 -1.58
N GLN A 81 -10.33 -17.11 -1.61
CA GLN A 81 -9.53 -17.03 -2.84
C GLN A 81 -8.08 -17.47 -2.53
N LEU A 82 -7.86 -18.78 -2.47
CA LEU A 82 -6.62 -19.37 -1.95
C LEU A 82 -5.37 -19.06 -2.78
N ASN A 83 -5.53 -18.68 -4.03
CA ASN A 83 -4.44 -18.24 -4.92
C ASN A 83 -4.00 -16.78 -4.70
N GLN A 84 -4.65 -16.06 -3.78
CA GLN A 84 -4.24 -14.72 -3.36
C GLN A 84 -3.52 -14.77 -2.02
N LEU A 85 -2.31 -14.23 -2.02
CA LEU A 85 -1.39 -14.23 -0.88
C LEU A 85 -0.97 -12.78 -0.59
N VAL A 86 -0.63 -12.50 0.66
CA VAL A 86 -0.09 -11.21 1.07
C VAL A 86 1.14 -11.43 1.93
N LEU A 87 2.19 -10.63 1.68
CA LEU A 87 3.28 -10.46 2.62
C LEU A 87 3.12 -9.11 3.32
N LEU A 88 3.25 -9.12 4.63
CA LEU A 88 3.27 -7.92 5.47
C LEU A 88 4.65 -7.81 6.09
N GLU A 89 5.32 -6.70 5.83
CA GLU A 89 6.66 -6.44 6.36
C GLU A 89 6.70 -5.12 7.11
N ALA A 90 7.46 -5.09 8.18
CA ALA A 90 7.81 -3.85 8.88
C ALA A 90 9.33 -3.79 9.02
N TRP A 91 9.89 -2.65 8.64
CA TRP A 91 11.32 -2.37 8.64
C TRP A 91 11.61 -1.18 9.55
N LYS A 92 12.75 -1.18 10.22
CA LYS A 92 13.13 -0.12 11.18
C LYS A 92 13.23 1.27 10.52
N ASP A 93 13.63 1.31 9.25
CA ASP A 93 13.84 2.54 8.48
C ASP A 93 13.85 2.25 6.96
N GLN A 94 13.94 3.31 6.16
CA GLN A 94 14.02 3.22 4.70
C GLN A 94 15.28 2.46 4.24
N ALA A 95 16.43 2.65 4.89
CA ALA A 95 17.68 2.01 4.47
C ALA A 95 17.62 0.49 4.61
N ALA A 96 16.98 -0.01 5.67
CA ALA A 96 16.76 -1.45 5.84
C ALA A 96 15.80 -2.00 4.79
N ALA A 97 14.70 -1.29 4.50
CA ALA A 97 13.77 -1.67 3.44
C ALA A 97 14.44 -1.68 2.05
N ASP A 98 15.27 -0.68 1.75
CA ASP A 98 16.01 -0.59 0.49
C ASP A 98 17.05 -1.71 0.34
N THR A 99 17.70 -2.08 1.44
CA THR A 99 18.67 -3.20 1.47
C THR A 99 17.96 -4.51 1.15
N HIS A 100 16.81 -4.76 1.79
CA HIS A 100 15.96 -5.91 1.51
C HIS A 100 15.50 -5.95 0.05
N ALA A 101 15.00 -4.83 -0.47
CA ALA A 101 14.50 -4.74 -1.84
C ALA A 101 15.57 -5.09 -2.90
N LYS A 102 16.85 -4.83 -2.58
CA LYS A 102 18.02 -5.09 -3.44
C LYS A 102 18.69 -6.44 -3.16
N ALA A 103 18.25 -7.18 -2.13
CA ALA A 103 18.84 -8.45 -1.77
C ALA A 103 18.64 -9.51 -2.87
N ALA A 104 19.65 -10.35 -3.08
CA ALA A 104 19.58 -11.43 -4.06
C ALA A 104 18.42 -12.42 -3.77
N ALA A 105 18.13 -12.67 -2.49
CA ALA A 105 17.01 -13.51 -2.08
C ALA A 105 15.65 -12.92 -2.51
N THR A 106 15.49 -11.59 -2.40
CA THR A 106 14.28 -10.88 -2.84
C THR A 106 14.13 -10.94 -4.37
N ALA A 107 15.22 -10.74 -5.11
CA ALA A 107 15.21 -10.89 -6.57
C ALA A 107 14.79 -12.30 -6.98
N GLN A 108 15.41 -13.33 -6.41
CA GLN A 108 15.09 -14.73 -6.69
C GLN A 108 13.64 -15.10 -6.32
N PHE A 109 13.12 -14.56 -5.22
CA PHE A 109 11.72 -14.74 -4.84
C PHE A 109 10.78 -14.12 -5.89
N ARG A 110 11.04 -12.88 -6.29
CA ARG A 110 10.24 -12.18 -7.31
C ARG A 110 10.26 -12.92 -8.65
N ASP A 111 11.40 -13.44 -9.08
CA ASP A 111 11.51 -14.22 -10.32
C ASP A 111 10.68 -15.52 -10.26
N LYS A 112 10.72 -16.22 -9.12
CA LYS A 112 9.90 -17.43 -8.91
C LYS A 112 8.41 -17.11 -8.90
N ILE A 113 7.98 -16.02 -8.27
CA ILE A 113 6.58 -15.58 -8.28
C ILE A 113 6.17 -15.18 -9.69
N LYS A 114 7.01 -14.42 -10.41
CA LYS A 114 6.73 -14.00 -11.79
C LYS A 114 6.45 -15.17 -12.73
N ALA A 115 7.12 -16.30 -12.52
CA ALA A 115 6.90 -17.52 -13.33
C ALA A 115 5.52 -18.18 -13.10
N ILE A 116 4.85 -17.90 -11.99
CA ILE A 116 3.58 -18.53 -11.59
C ILE A 116 2.45 -17.53 -11.32
N GLN A 117 2.71 -16.23 -11.49
CA GLN A 117 1.71 -15.19 -11.21
C GLN A 117 0.54 -15.22 -12.20
N ASN A 118 -0.65 -14.89 -11.70
CA ASN A 118 -1.86 -14.64 -12.48
C ASN A 118 -2.06 -13.12 -12.72
N ALA A 119 -1.52 -12.29 -11.83
CA ALA A 119 -1.49 -10.83 -11.95
C ALA A 119 -0.11 -10.29 -11.54
N PRO A 120 0.30 -9.11 -12.00
CA PRO A 120 1.53 -8.46 -11.56
C PRO A 120 1.59 -8.32 -10.03
N ILE A 121 2.80 -8.41 -9.46
CA ILE A 121 3.03 -8.14 -8.04
C ILE A 121 2.64 -6.69 -7.75
N ASP A 122 1.77 -6.47 -6.75
CA ASP A 122 1.41 -5.13 -6.26
C ASP A 122 2.10 -4.91 -4.91
N GLU A 123 3.15 -4.10 -4.91
CA GLU A 123 3.93 -3.76 -3.73
C GLU A 123 3.66 -2.32 -3.33
N ARG A 124 3.22 -2.13 -2.08
CA ARG A 124 2.86 -0.83 -1.55
C ARG A 124 3.68 -0.51 -0.31
N VAL A 125 4.46 0.56 -0.39
CA VAL A 125 5.26 1.06 0.73
C VAL A 125 4.49 2.14 1.48
N HIS A 126 4.53 2.08 2.80
CA HIS A 126 3.75 2.96 3.67
C HIS A 126 4.58 3.57 4.79
N PHE A 127 4.15 4.76 5.22
CA PHE A 127 4.50 5.33 6.52
C PHE A 127 3.53 4.87 7.60
N PRO A 128 3.97 4.70 8.85
CA PRO A 128 3.06 4.49 9.96
C PRO A 128 2.15 5.72 10.14
N LEU A 129 0.86 5.47 10.38
CA LEU A 129 -0.12 6.51 10.68
C LEU A 129 -0.62 6.39 12.12
N SER A 130 -1.11 5.21 12.48
CA SER A 130 -1.46 4.84 13.86
C SER A 130 -1.15 3.36 14.03
N VAL A 131 0.00 3.07 14.61
CA VAL A 131 0.50 1.71 14.83
C VAL A 131 0.72 1.49 16.33
N GLY A 132 0.42 0.29 16.78
CA GLY A 132 0.73 -0.15 18.14
C GLY A 132 2.12 -0.80 18.21
N PRO A 133 2.51 -1.30 19.40
CA PRO A 133 3.68 -2.13 19.52
C PRO A 133 3.54 -3.37 18.62
N ILE A 134 4.66 -3.90 18.11
CA ILE A 134 4.64 -5.12 17.31
C ILE A 134 4.34 -6.29 18.28
N PRO A 135 3.15 -6.92 18.20
CA PRO A 135 2.76 -7.94 19.16
C PRO A 135 3.44 -9.28 18.86
N ALA A 136 3.38 -10.16 19.85
CA ALA A 136 3.69 -11.56 19.65
C ALA A 136 2.80 -12.18 18.54
N LYS A 137 3.24 -13.29 17.97
CA LYS A 137 2.52 -14.00 16.89
C LYS A 137 1.12 -14.39 17.32
N GLY A 138 0.13 -14.24 16.44
CA GLY A 138 -1.22 -14.74 16.64
C GLY A 138 -1.25 -16.28 16.76
N GLY A 139 -2.25 -16.80 17.48
CA GLY A 139 -2.52 -18.24 17.54
C GLY A 139 -3.04 -18.82 16.23
N GLY A 140 -3.16 -20.14 16.15
CA GLY A 140 -3.57 -20.85 14.91
C GLY A 140 -4.98 -20.51 14.37
N ALA A 141 -5.87 -19.96 15.21
CA ALA A 141 -7.20 -19.50 14.80
C ALA A 141 -7.26 -18.02 14.39
N ALA A 142 -6.15 -17.30 14.50
CA ALA A 142 -6.09 -15.87 14.21
C ALA A 142 -6.43 -15.58 12.74
N VAL A 143 -7.23 -14.51 12.56
CA VAL A 143 -7.66 -14.01 11.26
C VAL A 143 -7.13 -12.59 11.07
N ALA A 144 -6.52 -12.34 9.94
CA ALA A 144 -6.11 -10.99 9.55
C ALA A 144 -7.16 -10.37 8.59
N ALA A 145 -7.42 -9.07 8.74
CA ALA A 145 -8.06 -8.26 7.71
C ALA A 145 -7.04 -7.27 7.16
N VAL A 146 -6.99 -7.15 5.86
CA VAL A 146 -6.20 -6.12 5.17
C VAL A 146 -7.16 -5.33 4.30
N THR A 147 -7.33 -4.07 4.64
CA THR A 147 -8.31 -3.18 4.01
C THR A 147 -7.61 -2.04 3.31
N HIS A 148 -7.89 -1.89 2.02
CA HIS A 148 -7.46 -0.70 1.29
C HIS A 148 -8.54 0.38 1.35
N VAL A 149 -8.14 1.57 1.75
CA VAL A 149 -9.00 2.75 1.85
C VAL A 149 -8.43 3.85 0.96
N ASP A 150 -9.22 4.30 0.01
CA ASP A 150 -8.89 5.39 -0.88
C ASP A 150 -9.84 6.57 -0.57
N VAL A 151 -9.28 7.73 -0.27
CA VAL A 151 -10.06 8.97 -0.14
C VAL A 151 -9.69 9.93 -1.26
N ILE A 152 -10.64 10.75 -1.68
CA ILE A 152 -10.38 11.79 -2.67
C ILE A 152 -9.32 12.77 -2.15
N PRO A 153 -8.40 13.28 -2.98
CA PRO A 153 -7.28 14.10 -2.52
C PRO A 153 -7.66 15.29 -1.62
N PRO A 154 -8.76 16.03 -1.85
CA PRO A 154 -9.17 17.13 -0.96
C PRO A 154 -9.56 16.66 0.45
N GLN A 155 -9.89 15.39 0.63
CA GLN A 155 -10.30 14.80 1.92
C GLN A 155 -9.16 14.05 2.64
N ARG A 156 -7.92 14.18 2.17
CA ARG A 156 -6.76 13.47 2.76
C ARG A 156 -6.65 13.68 4.27
N GLU A 157 -6.76 14.92 4.74
CA GLU A 157 -6.61 15.22 6.17
C GLU A 157 -7.75 14.63 7.00
N ASN A 158 -8.98 14.72 6.51
CA ASN A 158 -10.13 14.09 7.13
C ASN A 158 -9.96 12.56 7.15
N GLY A 159 -9.61 11.95 6.00
CA GLY A 159 -9.33 10.52 5.90
C GLY A 159 -8.24 10.07 6.86
N THR A 160 -7.17 10.85 6.99
CA THR A 160 -6.09 10.61 7.96
C THR A 160 -6.64 10.58 9.38
N ALA A 161 -7.41 11.60 9.78
CA ALA A 161 -7.93 11.72 11.14
C ALA A 161 -8.88 10.57 11.50
N ILE A 162 -9.86 10.27 10.64
CA ILE A 162 -10.83 9.20 10.92
C ILE A 162 -10.19 7.81 10.90
N THR A 163 -9.20 7.57 10.02
CA THR A 163 -8.50 6.26 9.96
C THR A 163 -7.59 6.05 11.18
N LYS A 164 -6.96 7.11 11.70
CA LYS A 164 -6.24 7.05 12.99
C LYS A 164 -7.18 6.70 14.13
N GLN A 165 -8.32 7.38 14.21
CA GLN A 165 -9.30 7.14 15.26
C GLN A 165 -9.83 5.70 15.22
N LEU A 166 -10.15 5.17 14.02
CA LEU A 166 -10.54 3.78 13.87
C LEU A 166 -9.51 2.82 14.45
N ALA A 167 -8.22 3.04 14.15
CA ALA A 167 -7.16 2.17 14.67
C ALA A 167 -7.01 2.27 16.20
N GLU A 168 -7.17 3.45 16.76
CA GLU A 168 -7.12 3.67 18.21
C GLU A 168 -8.29 3.01 18.96
N ASP A 169 -9.48 3.06 18.38
CA ASP A 169 -10.67 2.45 18.95
C ASP A 169 -10.67 0.93 18.75
N GLY A 170 -10.35 0.44 17.55
CA GLY A 170 -10.29 -0.99 17.27
C GLY A 170 -9.26 -1.75 18.11
N ARG A 171 -8.17 -1.09 18.55
CA ARG A 171 -7.22 -1.70 19.51
C ARG A 171 -7.82 -2.02 20.88
N LYS A 172 -8.95 -1.41 21.24
CA LYS A 172 -9.64 -1.61 22.53
C LYS A 172 -10.66 -2.74 22.46
N ASP A 173 -10.99 -3.22 21.26
CA ASP A 173 -12.01 -4.25 21.07
C ASP A 173 -11.54 -5.62 21.57
N ASP A 174 -12.47 -6.36 22.19
CA ASP A 174 -12.17 -7.72 22.63
C ASP A 174 -11.78 -8.61 21.46
N GLY A 175 -10.69 -9.35 21.66
CA GLY A 175 -10.13 -10.23 20.63
C GLY A 175 -9.25 -9.52 19.60
N ASN A 176 -9.05 -8.19 19.70
CA ASN A 176 -8.04 -7.52 18.89
C ASN A 176 -6.64 -7.95 19.35
N LEU A 177 -5.82 -8.40 18.42
CA LEU A 177 -4.40 -8.74 18.64
C LEU A 177 -3.47 -7.68 18.07
N ARG A 178 -3.92 -6.96 17.06
CA ARG A 178 -3.21 -5.87 16.41
C ARG A 178 -4.17 -5.06 15.55
N PHE A 179 -4.03 -3.74 15.56
CA PHE A 179 -4.74 -2.84 14.69
C PHE A 179 -3.78 -1.73 14.25
N GLU A 180 -3.47 -1.66 12.97
CA GLU A 180 -2.53 -0.71 12.39
C GLU A 180 -3.17 0.03 11.24
N ALA A 181 -2.99 1.34 11.21
CA ALA A 181 -3.29 2.18 10.06
C ALA A 181 -1.99 2.73 9.50
N VAL A 182 -1.78 2.57 8.21
CA VAL A 182 -0.60 3.04 7.48
C VAL A 182 -1.02 3.81 6.24
N THR A 183 -0.21 4.79 5.79
CA THR A 183 -0.49 5.60 4.60
C THR A 183 0.55 5.36 3.52
N GLN A 184 0.14 5.26 2.25
CA GLN A 184 1.09 5.03 1.15
C GLN A 184 2.06 6.20 1.00
N THR A 185 3.33 5.89 0.76
CA THR A 185 4.39 6.91 0.62
C THR A 185 4.21 7.78 -0.61
N ASN A 186 3.69 7.22 -1.70
CA ASN A 186 3.50 7.88 -2.99
C ASN A 186 2.08 8.43 -3.21
N ARG A 187 1.11 8.03 -2.37
CA ARG A 187 -0.30 8.46 -2.42
C ARG A 187 -0.82 8.62 -1.01
N GLN A 188 -0.55 9.76 -0.38
CA GLN A 188 -0.89 9.96 1.04
C GLN A 188 -2.39 10.05 1.35
N ASN A 189 -3.24 10.02 0.33
CA ASN A 189 -4.69 9.85 0.45
C ASN A 189 -5.15 8.38 0.33
N HIS A 190 -4.21 7.44 0.21
CA HIS A 190 -4.44 6.01 0.23
C HIS A 190 -3.91 5.41 1.53
N PHE A 191 -4.77 4.71 2.24
CA PHE A 191 -4.45 4.06 3.50
C PHE A 191 -4.56 2.54 3.36
N THR A 192 -3.83 1.83 4.21
CA THR A 192 -4.05 0.41 4.43
C THR A 192 -4.29 0.20 5.91
N VAL A 193 -5.40 -0.44 6.26
CA VAL A 193 -5.71 -0.87 7.61
C VAL A 193 -5.38 -2.35 7.71
N ILE A 194 -4.57 -2.70 8.70
CA ILE A 194 -4.09 -4.07 8.93
C ILE A 194 -4.55 -4.49 10.33
N GLU A 195 -5.37 -5.50 10.37
CA GLU A 195 -5.97 -5.99 11.59
C GLU A 195 -5.58 -7.44 11.81
N LEU A 196 -5.37 -7.82 13.07
CA LEU A 196 -5.21 -9.20 13.49
C LEU A 196 -6.16 -9.46 14.65
N TRP A 197 -7.02 -10.44 14.49
CA TRP A 197 -8.05 -10.81 15.44
C TRP A 197 -7.81 -12.22 15.94
N ARG A 198 -8.19 -12.48 17.22
CA ARG A 198 -8.10 -13.79 17.87
C ARG A 198 -8.79 -14.88 17.01
N ASP A 199 -9.92 -14.52 16.42
CA ASP A 199 -10.72 -15.40 15.55
C ASP A 199 -11.65 -14.57 14.67
N ARG A 200 -12.36 -15.22 13.76
CA ARG A 200 -13.32 -14.58 12.84
C ARG A 200 -14.47 -13.90 13.59
N LYS A 201 -14.95 -14.49 14.69
CA LYS A 201 -16.05 -13.93 15.48
C LYS A 201 -15.67 -12.56 16.07
N ALA A 202 -14.45 -12.42 16.58
CA ALA A 202 -13.95 -11.13 17.08
C ALA A 202 -13.92 -10.07 15.96
N ALA A 203 -13.46 -10.43 14.76
CA ALA A 203 -13.49 -9.53 13.60
C ALA A 203 -14.93 -9.15 13.21
N ASP A 204 -15.86 -10.08 13.21
CA ASP A 204 -17.28 -9.82 12.88
C ASP A 204 -17.93 -8.88 13.93
N VAL A 205 -17.60 -9.04 15.23
CA VAL A 205 -18.07 -8.14 16.29
C VAL A 205 -17.52 -6.72 16.08
N HIS A 206 -16.23 -6.59 15.78
CA HIS A 206 -15.61 -5.29 15.43
C HIS A 206 -16.31 -4.63 14.25
N SER A 207 -16.60 -5.37 13.18
CA SER A 207 -17.25 -4.81 11.98
C SER A 207 -18.61 -4.18 12.28
N MET A 208 -19.28 -4.64 13.36
CA MET A 208 -20.59 -4.14 13.84
C MET A 208 -20.47 -3.14 14.99
N ALA A 209 -19.28 -2.84 15.47
CA ALA A 209 -19.06 -1.91 16.58
C ALA A 209 -19.49 -0.48 16.22
N ALA A 210 -19.90 0.30 17.21
CA ALA A 210 -20.40 1.67 16.99
C ALA A 210 -19.33 2.57 16.33
N HIS A 211 -18.08 2.46 16.78
CA HIS A 211 -16.97 3.26 16.21
C HIS A 211 -16.64 2.84 14.76
N THR A 212 -16.77 1.56 14.40
CA THR A 212 -16.58 1.09 13.03
C THR A 212 -17.68 1.63 12.11
N ARG A 213 -18.95 1.60 12.56
CA ARG A 213 -20.06 2.18 11.80
C ARG A 213 -19.86 3.68 11.62
N ALA A 214 -19.53 4.41 12.68
CA ALA A 214 -19.27 5.85 12.63
C ALA A 214 -18.11 6.19 11.69
N TYR A 215 -17.06 5.38 11.67
CA TYR A 215 -15.98 5.50 10.68
C TYR A 215 -16.50 5.35 9.26
N ARG A 216 -17.29 4.31 8.96
CA ARG A 216 -17.84 4.05 7.64
C ARG A 216 -18.77 5.17 7.14
N GLU A 217 -19.57 5.73 8.04
CA GLU A 217 -20.43 6.89 7.76
C GLU A 217 -19.59 8.13 7.39
N LYS A 218 -18.53 8.42 8.14
CA LYS A 218 -17.63 9.55 7.86
C LYS A 218 -16.79 9.33 6.60
N LEU A 219 -16.40 8.08 6.31
CA LEU A 219 -15.62 7.73 5.14
C LEU A 219 -16.44 7.86 3.85
N GLY A 220 -17.74 7.52 3.86
CA GLY A 220 -18.57 7.46 2.67
C GLY A 220 -18.44 8.69 1.75
N PRO A 221 -18.66 9.93 2.25
CA PRO A 221 -18.54 11.15 1.45
C PRO A 221 -17.11 11.47 0.97
N ALA A 222 -16.09 10.88 1.62
CA ALA A 222 -14.69 11.11 1.31
C ALA A 222 -14.08 10.00 0.42
N SER A 223 -14.79 8.90 0.19
CA SER A 223 -14.29 7.73 -0.56
C SER A 223 -13.98 8.07 -2.00
N GLY A 224 -12.77 7.70 -2.44
CA GLY A 224 -12.35 7.74 -3.84
C GLY A 224 -12.55 6.41 -4.57
N ALA A 225 -12.74 5.32 -3.83
CA ALA A 225 -12.98 3.98 -4.35
C ALA A 225 -13.83 3.15 -3.39
N LEU A 226 -14.22 1.95 -3.81
CA LEU A 226 -14.90 1.00 -2.95
C LEU A 226 -14.01 0.59 -1.76
N TYR A 227 -14.64 0.40 -0.61
CA TYR A 227 -13.97 -0.13 0.58
C TYR A 227 -13.62 -1.60 0.35
N ASP A 228 -12.32 -1.88 0.18
CA ASP A 228 -11.84 -3.22 -0.17
C ASP A 228 -11.23 -3.91 1.06
N GLU A 229 -12.09 -4.52 1.86
CA GLU A 229 -11.73 -5.33 3.02
C GLU A 229 -11.62 -6.80 2.65
N ARG A 230 -10.47 -7.39 2.96
CA ARG A 230 -10.17 -8.79 2.63
C ARG A 230 -9.68 -9.54 3.86
N PHE A 231 -10.23 -10.72 4.08
CA PHE A 231 -9.85 -11.59 5.19
C PHE A 231 -8.85 -12.67 4.78
N TYR A 232 -7.93 -12.93 5.70
CA TYR A 232 -6.81 -13.85 5.47
C TYR A 232 -6.58 -14.75 6.68
N ARG A 233 -6.13 -15.97 6.41
CA ARG A 233 -5.50 -16.81 7.43
C ARG A 233 -4.01 -16.52 7.48
N VAL A 234 -3.44 -16.54 8.68
CA VAL A 234 -2.00 -16.41 8.87
C VAL A 234 -1.34 -17.73 8.47
N LEU A 235 -0.31 -17.66 7.63
CA LEU A 235 0.52 -18.80 7.27
C LEU A 235 1.65 -18.92 8.30
N ASN A 236 1.52 -19.84 9.25
CA ASN A 236 2.55 -20.15 10.25
C ASN A 236 3.67 -21.00 9.66
#